data_b4e565a1a74df1fa8da7598d324b926e
#
_entry.id   b4e565a1a74df1fa8da7598d324b926e
#
_cell.length_a   1.000
_cell.length_b   1.000
_cell.length_c   1.000
_cell.angle_alpha   90.00
_cell.angle_beta   90.00
_cell.angle_gamma   90.00
#
_symmetry.space_group_name_H-M   'P 1'
#
loop_
_entity.id
_entity.type
_entity.pdbx_description
1 polymer ?
#
loop_
_entity_poly.entity_id
_entity_poly.type
_entity_poly.pdbx_seq_one_letter_code
_entity_poly.pdbx_strand_id
1 'polypeptide(L)'
;MGLRFSATPKDFGLPLEEDVVVEDLFETVVYDYSEGCDIFVDTFLAIATDLVPVDTGNLMSSLDASTDGTKVTAETDCEYAEYVEYGTWKMAAQPYFLPALEEALAAAFDVWVEAREEQYMEVAERLLEEWEEMQEEEEDSKGSFIGNLLGLFFLAIILFAINTFFDAINPLDSPSHGNIDGGFIGNIESMIEIT
;
A
#
# COMPACT_ATOMS: atom_id res chain seq x y z
N MET A 1 14.13 24.34 -11.51
CA MET A 1 14.17 23.31 -10.46
C MET A 1 12.84 22.60 -10.45
N GLY A 2 12.83 21.37 -10.95
CA GLY A 2 11.64 20.53 -11.00
C GLY A 2 11.35 19.90 -9.64
N LEU A 3 10.21 19.21 -9.53
CA LEU A 3 9.84 18.42 -8.37
C LEU A 3 9.76 16.96 -8.78
N ARG A 4 10.24 16.06 -7.94
CA ARG A 4 10.16 14.63 -8.14
C ARG A 4 9.83 13.91 -6.85
N PHE A 5 8.89 13.00 -6.90
CA PHE A 5 8.54 12.07 -5.84
C PHE A 5 8.66 10.64 -6.36
N SER A 6 9.10 9.72 -5.49
CA SER A 6 9.16 8.30 -5.84
C SER A 6 9.01 7.45 -4.59
N ALA A 7 8.14 6.47 -4.65
CA ALA A 7 7.86 5.56 -3.53
C ALA A 7 7.48 4.14 -3.99
N THR A 8 7.61 3.22 -3.05
CA THR A 8 7.15 1.83 -3.16
C THR A 8 6.20 1.51 -2.00
N PRO A 9 5.35 0.48 -2.09
CA PRO A 9 4.53 0.02 -0.95
C PRO A 9 5.36 -0.25 0.31
N LYS A 10 6.61 -0.69 0.15
CA LYS A 10 7.55 -0.95 1.25
C LYS A 10 7.88 0.30 2.06
N ASP A 11 7.93 1.47 1.44
CA ASP A 11 8.20 2.73 2.12
C ASP A 11 7.08 3.12 3.11
N PHE A 12 5.90 2.52 2.92
CA PHE A 12 4.72 2.65 3.79
C PHE A 12 4.48 1.45 4.69
N GLY A 13 5.47 0.55 4.82
CA GLY A 13 5.44 -0.61 5.72
C GLY A 13 4.76 -1.86 5.17
N LEU A 14 4.38 -1.87 3.88
CA LEU A 14 3.82 -3.04 3.22
C LEU A 14 4.96 -3.92 2.67
N PRO A 15 5.05 -5.19 3.04
CA PRO A 15 6.09 -6.08 2.53
C PRO A 15 5.87 -6.38 1.05
N LEU A 16 6.95 -6.59 0.29
CA LEU A 16 6.88 -7.07 -1.10
C LEU A 16 6.74 -8.58 -1.16
N GLU A 17 7.19 -9.27 -0.13
CA GLU A 17 7.10 -10.71 0.04
C GLU A 17 6.96 -11.06 1.52
N GLU A 18 6.27 -12.13 1.84
CA GLU A 18 6.07 -12.61 3.22
C GLU A 18 5.96 -14.14 3.23
N ASP A 19 6.50 -14.77 4.27
CA ASP A 19 6.48 -16.21 4.43
C ASP A 19 5.23 -16.64 5.19
N VAL A 20 4.47 -17.58 4.62
CA VAL A 20 3.34 -18.25 5.27
C VAL A 20 3.76 -19.65 5.66
N VAL A 21 3.59 -19.98 6.92
CA VAL A 21 3.95 -21.30 7.48
C VAL A 21 2.74 -21.92 8.16
N VAL A 22 2.37 -23.12 7.71
CA VAL A 22 1.32 -23.94 8.33
C VAL A 22 1.94 -25.30 8.66
N GLU A 23 2.19 -25.58 9.95
CA GLU A 23 2.88 -26.78 10.42
C GLU A 23 4.23 -26.97 9.69
N ASP A 24 4.35 -28.03 8.88
CA ASP A 24 5.54 -28.36 8.09
C ASP A 24 5.48 -27.80 6.65
N LEU A 25 4.36 -27.14 6.28
CA LEU A 25 4.17 -26.50 4.98
C LEU A 25 4.67 -25.06 5.01
N PHE A 26 5.37 -24.69 3.95
CA PHE A 26 5.96 -23.36 3.82
C PHE A 26 5.76 -22.82 2.41
N GLU A 27 5.31 -21.59 2.29
CA GLU A 27 5.23 -20.87 1.03
C GLU A 27 5.57 -19.40 1.20
N THR A 28 6.25 -18.80 0.22
CA THR A 28 6.53 -17.36 0.17
C THR A 28 5.50 -16.70 -0.75
N VAL A 29 4.73 -15.77 -0.21
CA VAL A 29 3.81 -14.90 -0.97
C VAL A 29 4.61 -13.73 -1.52
N VAL A 30 4.48 -13.49 -2.82
CA VAL A 30 5.00 -12.28 -3.48
C VAL A 30 3.80 -11.43 -3.87
N TYR A 31 3.69 -10.25 -3.28
CA TYR A 31 2.52 -9.39 -3.45
C TYR A 31 2.53 -8.63 -4.76
N ASP A 32 1.39 -8.62 -5.46
CA ASP A 32 1.15 -7.77 -6.63
C ASP A 32 0.40 -6.49 -6.20
N TYR A 33 1.09 -5.37 -6.30
CA TYR A 33 0.58 -4.04 -5.97
C TYR A 33 0.29 -3.18 -7.21
N SER A 34 0.32 -3.77 -8.40
CA SER A 34 0.22 -3.04 -9.67
C SER A 34 -1.05 -2.20 -9.79
N GLU A 35 -2.21 -2.73 -9.36
CA GLU A 35 -3.48 -2.01 -9.41
C GLU A 35 -3.46 -0.72 -8.58
N GLY A 36 -2.96 -0.77 -7.35
CA GLY A 36 -2.83 0.43 -6.51
C GLY A 36 -1.81 1.42 -7.06
N CYS A 37 -0.75 0.94 -7.73
CA CYS A 37 0.20 1.80 -8.42
C CYS A 37 -0.44 2.53 -9.62
N ASP A 38 -1.31 1.86 -10.37
CA ASP A 38 -2.05 2.49 -11.48
C ASP A 38 -3.05 3.52 -10.95
N ILE A 39 -3.75 3.22 -9.85
CA ILE A 39 -4.65 4.16 -9.16
C ILE A 39 -3.89 5.41 -8.69
N PHE A 40 -2.67 5.24 -8.15
CA PHE A 40 -1.83 6.39 -7.80
C PHE A 40 -1.59 7.31 -9.00
N VAL A 41 -1.17 6.75 -10.14
CA VAL A 41 -0.85 7.53 -11.34
C VAL A 41 -2.08 8.31 -11.83
N ASP A 42 -3.21 7.63 -11.97
CA ASP A 42 -4.45 8.25 -12.46
C ASP A 42 -4.94 9.34 -11.50
N THR A 43 -4.94 9.07 -10.20
CA THR A 43 -5.42 10.00 -9.17
C THR A 43 -4.51 11.22 -9.08
N PHE A 44 -3.17 11.01 -9.05
CA PHE A 44 -2.21 12.11 -9.01
C PHE A 44 -2.39 13.06 -10.20
N LEU A 45 -2.41 12.54 -11.42
CA LEU A 45 -2.55 13.35 -12.62
C LEU A 45 -3.89 14.11 -12.67
N ALA A 46 -4.98 13.47 -12.26
CA ALA A 46 -6.28 14.10 -12.21
C ALA A 46 -6.29 15.30 -11.24
N ILE A 47 -5.81 15.11 -10.01
CA ILE A 47 -5.84 16.14 -8.96
C ILE A 47 -4.81 17.22 -9.22
N ALA A 48 -3.57 16.85 -9.56
CA ALA A 48 -2.53 17.83 -9.86
C ALA A 48 -2.89 18.74 -11.02
N THR A 49 -3.54 18.19 -12.06
CA THR A 49 -4.03 18.96 -13.22
C THR A 49 -5.15 19.94 -12.84
N ASP A 50 -6.03 19.55 -11.90
CA ASP A 50 -7.12 20.42 -11.43
C ASP A 50 -6.62 21.55 -10.51
N LEU A 51 -5.62 21.27 -9.68
CA LEU A 51 -5.07 22.22 -8.69
C LEU A 51 -4.03 23.16 -9.28
N VAL A 52 -3.29 22.75 -10.30
CA VAL A 52 -2.17 23.54 -10.85
C VAL A 52 -2.66 24.88 -11.42
N PRO A 53 -2.07 26.03 -11.01
CA PRO A 53 -2.45 27.32 -11.56
C PRO A 53 -2.03 27.43 -13.05
N VAL A 54 -2.99 27.80 -13.90
CA VAL A 54 -2.78 27.88 -15.35
C VAL A 54 -2.57 29.34 -15.76
N ASP A 55 -1.35 29.67 -16.21
CA ASP A 55 -1.03 30.90 -16.92
C ASP A 55 -0.79 30.58 -18.41
N THR A 56 0.35 29.99 -18.73
CA THR A 56 0.71 29.55 -20.09
C THR A 56 0.41 28.08 -20.36
N GLY A 57 0.05 27.32 -19.34
CA GLY A 57 -0.13 25.87 -19.40
C GLY A 57 1.17 25.05 -19.37
N ASN A 58 2.35 25.70 -19.28
CA ASN A 58 3.63 25.00 -19.31
C ASN A 58 3.81 24.10 -18.09
N LEU A 59 3.48 24.57 -16.88
CA LEU A 59 3.55 23.77 -15.66
C LEU A 59 2.61 22.57 -15.73
N MET A 60 1.36 22.78 -16.11
CA MET A 60 0.37 21.71 -16.28
C MET A 60 0.82 20.66 -17.30
N SER A 61 1.42 21.08 -18.41
CA SER A 61 1.89 20.15 -19.44
C SER A 61 3.19 19.42 -19.11
N SER A 62 3.89 19.83 -18.06
CA SER A 62 5.12 19.20 -17.56
C SER A 62 4.85 18.19 -16.43
N LEU A 63 3.60 18.08 -15.98
CA LEU A 63 3.24 17.05 -14.99
C LEU A 63 3.29 15.69 -15.64
N ASP A 64 3.98 14.76 -14.99
CA ASP A 64 4.07 13.36 -15.38
C ASP A 64 3.97 12.45 -14.17
N ALA A 65 3.38 11.28 -14.36
CA ALA A 65 3.36 10.21 -13.38
C ALA A 65 3.46 8.86 -14.06
N SER A 66 4.17 7.94 -13.46
CA SER A 66 4.43 6.62 -14.02
C SER A 66 4.60 5.57 -12.94
N THR A 67 4.42 4.31 -13.33
CA THR A 67 4.68 3.14 -12.48
C THR A 67 5.37 2.03 -13.25
N ASP A 68 6.12 1.17 -12.53
CA ASP A 68 6.64 -0.09 -13.04
C ASP A 68 5.90 -1.31 -12.43
N GLY A 69 4.76 -1.07 -11.75
CA GLY A 69 3.94 -2.07 -11.06
C GLY A 69 4.29 -2.27 -9.59
N THR A 70 5.47 -1.83 -9.15
CA THR A 70 5.92 -1.91 -7.74
C THR A 70 6.38 -0.58 -7.18
N LYS A 71 6.62 0.37 -8.04
CA LYS A 71 7.12 1.71 -7.71
C LYS A 71 6.29 2.75 -8.44
N VAL A 72 5.90 3.78 -7.74
CA VAL A 72 5.25 4.96 -8.31
C VAL A 72 6.24 6.12 -8.37
N THR A 73 6.11 6.94 -9.43
CA THR A 73 6.87 8.17 -9.61
C THR A 73 5.93 9.27 -10.09
N ALA A 74 6.04 10.45 -9.49
CA ALA A 74 5.36 11.66 -9.94
C ALA A 74 6.41 12.75 -10.10
N GLU A 75 6.40 13.48 -11.21
CA GLU A 75 7.42 14.49 -11.49
C GLU A 75 6.92 15.65 -12.32
N THR A 76 7.65 16.75 -12.26
CA THR A 76 7.56 17.89 -13.18
C THR A 76 8.94 18.46 -13.38
N ASP A 77 9.32 18.71 -14.62
CA ASP A 77 10.60 19.33 -15.01
C ASP A 77 10.51 20.86 -15.16
N CYS A 78 9.38 21.47 -14.80
CA CYS A 78 9.17 22.90 -14.91
C CYS A 78 10.06 23.66 -13.92
N GLU A 79 10.91 24.55 -14.43
CA GLU A 79 11.92 25.29 -13.63
C GLU A 79 11.35 26.13 -12.47
N TYR A 80 10.07 26.47 -12.50
CA TYR A 80 9.42 27.28 -11.49
C TYR A 80 8.40 26.50 -10.65
N ALA A 81 8.34 25.18 -10.80
CA ALA A 81 7.42 24.30 -10.08
C ALA A 81 7.51 24.47 -8.56
N GLU A 82 8.73 24.46 -8.00
CA GLU A 82 9.02 24.68 -6.58
C GLU A 82 8.47 26.02 -6.08
N TYR A 83 8.63 27.08 -6.87
CA TYR A 83 8.16 28.41 -6.46
C TYR A 83 6.65 28.52 -6.45
N VAL A 84 5.96 27.77 -7.30
CA VAL A 84 4.49 27.69 -7.28
C VAL A 84 4.02 26.90 -6.07
N GLU A 85 4.64 25.75 -5.81
CA GLU A 85 4.29 24.88 -4.68
C GLU A 85 4.48 25.59 -3.34
N TYR A 86 5.68 26.06 -3.08
CA TYR A 86 6.07 26.60 -1.77
C TYR A 86 5.93 28.13 -1.66
N GLY A 87 5.69 28.80 -2.75
CA GLY A 87 5.67 30.26 -2.79
C GLY A 87 7.07 30.89 -2.75
N THR A 88 7.07 32.21 -2.79
CA THR A 88 8.26 33.03 -2.65
C THR A 88 7.96 34.27 -1.80
N TRP A 89 8.94 35.06 -1.46
CA TRP A 89 8.71 36.34 -0.77
C TRP A 89 7.82 37.33 -1.57
N LYS A 90 7.62 37.11 -2.87
CA LYS A 90 6.80 37.94 -3.77
C LYS A 90 5.46 37.29 -4.13
N MET A 91 5.32 35.99 -3.98
CA MET A 91 4.19 35.20 -4.44
C MET A 91 3.75 34.24 -3.32
N ALA A 92 2.47 34.26 -3.01
CA ALA A 92 1.92 33.26 -2.10
C ALA A 92 2.04 31.85 -2.70
N ALA A 93 2.22 30.85 -1.85
CA ALA A 93 2.19 29.45 -2.26
C ALA A 93 0.83 29.09 -2.90
N GLN A 94 0.87 28.29 -3.93
CA GLN A 94 -0.29 27.69 -4.59
C GLN A 94 0.00 26.19 -4.74
N PRO A 95 -0.09 25.42 -3.63
CA PRO A 95 0.28 24.02 -3.63
C PRO A 95 -0.65 23.22 -4.53
N TYR A 96 -0.10 22.39 -5.35
CA TYR A 96 -0.77 21.50 -6.30
C TYR A 96 -0.18 20.09 -6.29
N PHE A 97 1.15 20.00 -6.07
CA PHE A 97 1.89 18.75 -6.16
C PHE A 97 1.73 17.92 -4.87
N LEU A 98 2.00 18.52 -3.71
CA LEU A 98 1.86 17.82 -2.42
C LEU A 98 0.42 17.38 -2.13
N PRO A 99 -0.62 18.23 -2.29
CA PRO A 99 -2.00 17.77 -2.08
C PRO A 99 -2.42 16.63 -3.02
N ALA A 100 -1.96 16.66 -4.27
CA ALA A 100 -2.22 15.59 -5.22
C ALA A 100 -1.52 14.28 -4.82
N LEU A 101 -0.27 14.36 -4.31
CA LEU A 101 0.44 13.19 -3.78
C LEU A 101 -0.28 12.59 -2.56
N GLU A 102 -0.71 13.41 -1.62
CA GLU A 102 -1.42 12.95 -0.42
C GLU A 102 -2.67 12.15 -0.76
N GLU A 103 -3.49 12.67 -1.67
CA GLU A 103 -4.74 12.01 -2.07
C GLU A 103 -4.49 10.78 -2.95
N ALA A 104 -3.52 10.84 -3.85
CA ALA A 104 -3.14 9.69 -4.67
C ALA A 104 -2.57 8.54 -3.85
N LEU A 105 -1.70 8.86 -2.87
CA LEU A 105 -1.16 7.85 -1.96
C LEU A 105 -2.22 7.26 -1.04
N ALA A 106 -3.17 8.05 -0.55
CA ALA A 106 -4.26 7.53 0.25
C ALA A 106 -5.10 6.53 -0.54
N ALA A 107 -5.48 6.86 -1.79
CA ALA A 107 -6.24 5.98 -2.66
C ALA A 107 -5.47 4.69 -3.01
N ALA A 108 -4.17 4.81 -3.31
CA ALA A 108 -3.32 3.66 -3.62
C ALA A 108 -3.10 2.75 -2.41
N PHE A 109 -2.91 3.33 -1.23
CA PHE A 109 -2.64 2.60 -0.01
C PHE A 109 -3.79 1.68 0.40
N ASP A 110 -5.03 2.13 0.26
CA ASP A 110 -6.21 1.31 0.54
C ASP A 110 -6.22 0.05 -0.35
N VAL A 111 -5.91 0.22 -1.64
CA VAL A 111 -5.85 -0.90 -2.60
C VAL A 111 -4.63 -1.80 -2.35
N TRP A 112 -3.49 -1.25 -1.96
CA TRP A 112 -2.31 -2.05 -1.60
C TRP A 112 -2.55 -2.92 -0.36
N VAL A 113 -3.25 -2.38 0.65
CA VAL A 113 -3.61 -3.14 1.85
C VAL A 113 -4.57 -4.28 1.47
N GLU A 114 -5.61 -4.00 0.69
CA GLU A 114 -6.58 -4.99 0.23
C GLU A 114 -5.90 -6.12 -0.58
N ALA A 115 -5.03 -5.75 -1.53
CA ALA A 115 -4.29 -6.72 -2.35
C ALA A 115 -3.39 -7.64 -1.50
N ARG A 116 -2.71 -7.08 -0.49
CA ARG A 116 -1.91 -7.87 0.45
C ARG A 116 -2.76 -8.86 1.23
N GLU A 117 -3.90 -8.41 1.75
CA GLU A 117 -4.83 -9.23 2.52
C GLU A 117 -5.35 -10.39 1.70
N GLU A 118 -5.85 -10.13 0.50
CA GLU A 118 -6.43 -11.12 -0.40
C GLU A 118 -5.40 -12.19 -0.78
N GLN A 119 -4.20 -11.78 -1.21
CA GLN A 119 -3.15 -12.70 -1.64
C GLN A 119 -2.59 -13.55 -0.49
N TYR A 120 -2.46 -12.96 0.71
CA TYR A 120 -2.06 -13.71 1.91
C TYR A 120 -3.09 -14.77 2.28
N MET A 121 -4.37 -14.40 2.26
CA MET A 121 -5.47 -15.32 2.59
C MET A 121 -5.59 -16.46 1.58
N GLU A 122 -5.43 -16.18 0.29
CA GLU A 122 -5.45 -17.21 -0.76
C GLU A 122 -4.39 -18.30 -0.53
N VAL A 123 -3.16 -17.86 -0.21
CA VAL A 123 -2.06 -18.81 0.07
C VAL A 123 -2.30 -19.56 1.39
N ALA A 124 -2.75 -18.87 2.43
CA ALA A 124 -3.01 -19.49 3.73
C ALA A 124 -4.14 -20.54 3.64
N GLU A 125 -5.23 -20.26 2.91
CA GLU A 125 -6.31 -21.20 2.67
C GLU A 125 -5.83 -22.43 1.89
N ARG A 126 -5.03 -22.24 0.84
CA ARG A 126 -4.45 -23.34 0.07
C ARG A 126 -3.56 -24.25 0.92
N LEU A 127 -2.68 -23.67 1.73
CA LEU A 127 -1.82 -24.45 2.63
C LEU A 127 -2.62 -25.20 3.70
N LEU A 128 -3.74 -24.64 4.16
CA LEU A 128 -4.65 -25.34 5.07
C LEU A 128 -5.34 -26.54 4.41
N GLU A 129 -5.79 -26.41 3.16
CA GLU A 129 -6.37 -27.52 2.40
C GLU A 129 -5.34 -28.64 2.19
N GLU A 130 -4.10 -28.31 1.81
CA GLU A 130 -3.01 -29.28 1.67
C GLU A 130 -2.70 -30.01 2.99
N TRP A 131 -2.71 -29.28 4.10
CA TRP A 131 -2.50 -29.87 5.43
C TRP A 131 -3.64 -30.79 5.83
N GLU A 132 -4.91 -30.43 5.57
CA GLU A 132 -6.07 -31.28 5.83
C GLU A 132 -6.01 -32.58 5.00
N GLU A 133 -5.67 -32.50 3.72
CA GLU A 133 -5.49 -33.70 2.85
C GLU A 133 -4.41 -34.64 3.39
N MET A 134 -3.28 -34.12 3.88
CA MET A 134 -2.22 -34.97 4.48
C MET A 134 -2.70 -35.65 5.76
N GLN A 135 -3.53 -35.01 6.56
CA GLN A 135 -4.09 -35.61 7.79
C GLN A 135 -5.07 -36.72 7.48
N GLU A 136 -5.90 -36.63 6.44
CA GLU A 136 -6.83 -37.66 6.02
C GLU A 136 -6.11 -38.93 5.55
N GLU A 137 -4.96 -38.81 4.86
CA GLU A 137 -4.12 -39.96 4.46
C GLU A 137 -3.51 -40.71 5.67
N GLU A 138 -3.23 -40.02 6.78
CA GLU A 138 -2.74 -40.65 8.03
C GLU A 138 -3.85 -41.34 8.85
N GLU A 139 -5.12 -40.87 8.78
CA GLU A 139 -6.23 -41.44 9.56
C GLU A 139 -6.65 -42.84 9.09
N ASP A 140 -6.43 -43.21 7.82
CA ASP A 140 -6.68 -44.59 7.33
C ASP A 140 -5.78 -45.63 8.01
N SER A 141 -4.78 -45.19 8.78
CA SER A 141 -3.82 -46.01 9.53
C SER A 141 -4.13 -46.16 11.03
N LYS A 142 -4.76 -45.19 11.69
CA LYS A 142 -5.10 -45.24 13.13
C LYS A 142 -6.19 -44.22 13.47
N GLY A 143 -7.39 -44.68 13.73
CA GLY A 143 -8.49 -43.84 14.18
C GLY A 143 -8.09 -42.90 15.32
N SER A 144 -8.12 -41.60 15.09
CA SER A 144 -7.88 -40.58 16.12
C SER A 144 -8.88 -39.44 16.03
N PHE A 145 -9.84 -39.41 16.93
CA PHE A 145 -10.76 -38.31 17.24
C PHE A 145 -10.01 -37.06 17.75
N ILE A 146 -8.73 -37.19 18.11
CA ILE A 146 -7.90 -36.13 18.73
C ILE A 146 -7.35 -35.20 17.64
N GLY A 147 -7.04 -35.69 16.43
CA GLY A 147 -6.53 -34.89 15.33
C GLY A 147 -7.51 -33.81 14.86
N ASN A 148 -8.79 -34.15 14.69
CA ASN A 148 -9.83 -33.21 14.28
C ASN A 148 -10.05 -32.07 15.31
N LEU A 149 -9.89 -32.32 16.61
CA LEU A 149 -10.05 -31.31 17.66
C LEU A 149 -8.85 -30.35 17.71
N LEU A 150 -7.65 -30.85 17.45
CA LEU A 150 -6.42 -30.05 17.36
C LEU A 150 -6.44 -29.18 16.10
N GLY A 151 -6.86 -29.72 14.93
CA GLY A 151 -6.98 -28.95 13.68
C GLY A 151 -7.92 -27.76 13.80
N LEU A 152 -9.12 -27.95 14.41
CA LEU A 152 -10.07 -26.86 14.69
C LEU A 152 -9.51 -25.83 15.68
N PHE A 153 -8.67 -26.24 16.62
CA PHE A 153 -8.02 -25.33 17.59
C PHE A 153 -6.93 -24.51 16.91
N PHE A 154 -6.12 -25.10 16.02
CA PHE A 154 -5.12 -24.40 15.22
C PHE A 154 -5.75 -23.45 14.21
N LEU A 155 -6.83 -23.85 13.50
CA LEU A 155 -7.58 -22.96 12.64
C LEU A 155 -8.10 -21.73 13.39
N ALA A 156 -8.60 -21.91 14.61
CA ALA A 156 -9.05 -20.81 15.46
C ALA A 156 -7.88 -19.89 15.88
N ILE A 157 -6.68 -20.45 16.13
CA ILE A 157 -5.48 -19.67 16.47
C ILE A 157 -4.99 -18.88 15.24
N ILE A 158 -4.99 -19.48 14.05
CA ILE A 158 -4.59 -18.81 12.81
C ILE A 158 -5.56 -17.67 12.49
N LEU A 159 -6.88 -17.93 12.55
CA LEU A 159 -7.91 -16.91 12.35
C LEU A 159 -7.83 -15.80 13.43
N PHE A 160 -7.50 -16.15 14.67
CA PHE A 160 -7.30 -15.17 15.73
C PHE A 160 -6.01 -14.36 15.52
N ALA A 161 -4.91 -14.99 15.08
CA ALA A 161 -3.65 -14.31 14.77
C ALA A 161 -3.82 -13.37 13.57
N ILE A 162 -4.54 -13.80 12.53
CA ILE A 162 -4.92 -12.98 11.38
C ILE A 162 -5.73 -11.78 11.89
N ASN A 163 -6.79 -12.00 12.68
CA ASN A 163 -7.66 -10.92 13.17
C ASN A 163 -6.91 -9.95 14.10
N THR A 164 -6.02 -10.42 14.98
CA THR A 164 -5.19 -9.54 15.83
C THR A 164 -4.11 -8.80 15.05
N PHE A 165 -3.61 -9.40 13.98
CA PHE A 165 -2.67 -8.76 13.06
C PHE A 165 -3.37 -7.65 12.25
N PHE A 166 -4.61 -7.89 11.80
CA PHE A 166 -5.46 -6.90 11.14
C PHE A 166 -5.74 -5.70 12.04
N ASP A 167 -6.11 -5.93 13.30
CA ASP A 167 -6.33 -4.88 14.30
C ASP A 167 -5.04 -4.05 14.58
N ALA A 168 -3.87 -4.65 14.42
CA ALA A 168 -2.58 -3.98 14.65
C ALA A 168 -2.09 -3.17 13.44
N ILE A 169 -2.51 -3.51 12.22
CA ILE A 169 -2.10 -2.84 10.97
C ILE A 169 -3.15 -1.83 10.51
N ASN A 170 -4.40 -1.95 10.97
CA ASN A 170 -5.46 -1.03 10.61
C ASN A 170 -5.60 0.12 11.66
N PRO A 171 -4.76 1.17 11.61
CA PRO A 171 -4.90 2.32 12.48
C PRO A 171 -6.17 3.13 12.19
N LEU A 172 -6.91 2.78 11.11
CA LEU A 172 -8.11 3.48 10.66
C LEU A 172 -9.39 3.02 11.37
N ASP A 173 -9.44 1.82 11.97
CA ASP A 173 -10.59 1.31 12.74
C ASP A 173 -10.52 1.61 14.25
N SER A 174 -9.55 2.38 14.69
CA SER A 174 -9.57 2.98 16.02
C SER A 174 -10.65 4.08 16.06
N PRO A 175 -11.59 4.10 17.05
CA PRO A 175 -12.71 5.05 17.10
C PRO A 175 -12.32 6.50 17.38
N SER A 176 -11.10 6.87 17.07
CA SER A 176 -10.63 8.26 17.00
C SER A 176 -10.44 8.65 15.54
N HIS A 177 -11.53 8.89 14.82
CA HIS A 177 -11.55 9.72 13.63
C HIS A 177 -10.96 11.09 13.99
N GLY A 178 -9.69 11.25 13.83
CA GLY A 178 -8.98 12.48 14.05
C GLY A 178 -7.50 12.29 13.83
N ASN A 179 -7.04 12.62 12.70
CA ASN A 179 -5.63 12.82 12.37
C ASN A 179 -4.91 11.66 11.66
N ILE A 180 -5.08 11.58 10.34
CA ILE A 180 -3.97 11.19 9.45
C ILE A 180 -2.91 12.32 9.53
N ASP A 181 -2.69 12.88 10.73
CA ASP A 181 -2.01 14.13 10.96
C ASP A 181 -0.57 13.91 11.37
N GLY A 182 0.31 14.44 10.61
CA GLY A 182 1.68 14.78 10.98
C GLY A 182 2.74 13.70 10.77
N GLY A 183 2.45 12.41 10.89
CA GLY A 183 3.45 11.34 10.72
C GLY A 183 3.57 10.88 9.26
N PHE A 184 2.44 10.67 8.59
CA PHE A 184 2.38 10.23 7.19
C PHE A 184 2.73 11.39 6.24
N ILE A 185 2.12 12.56 6.45
CA ILE A 185 2.37 13.79 5.66
C ILE A 185 3.82 14.27 5.79
N GLY A 186 4.38 14.29 7.01
CA GLY A 186 5.77 14.69 7.23
C GLY A 186 6.79 13.75 6.57
N ASN A 187 6.41 12.51 6.29
CA ASN A 187 7.25 11.58 5.54
C ASN A 187 7.18 11.85 4.03
N ILE A 188 6.00 12.16 3.49
CA ILE A 188 5.82 12.47 2.06
C ILE A 188 6.62 13.70 1.63
N GLU A 189 6.55 14.80 2.40
CA GLU A 189 7.35 16.01 2.10
C GLU A 189 8.85 15.72 2.03
N SER A 190 9.36 14.85 2.91
CA SER A 190 10.78 14.49 2.93
C SER A 190 11.23 13.62 1.74
N MET A 191 10.29 13.03 1.01
CA MET A 191 10.51 12.18 -0.18
C MET A 191 10.44 13.00 -1.49
N ILE A 192 10.08 14.26 -1.43
CA ILE A 192 10.09 15.15 -2.61
C ILE A 192 11.49 15.67 -2.84
N GLU A 193 12.06 15.34 -3.98
CA GLU A 193 13.34 15.83 -4.45
C GLU A 193 13.15 17.06 -5.34
N ILE A 194 13.98 18.09 -5.12
CA ILE A 194 14.07 19.25 -5.99
C ILE A 194 15.17 18.99 -7.00
N THR A 195 14.85 18.90 -8.29
CA THR A 195 15.75 18.55 -9.40
C THR A 195 16.14 19.71 -10.28
#